data_3c54682c7395ccf6a9659d593447f41c
#
_entry.id   3c54682c7395ccf6a9659d593447f41c
#
_cell.length_a   1.000
_cell.length_b   1.000
_cell.length_c   1.000
_cell.angle_alpha   90.00
_cell.angle_beta   90.00
_cell.angle_gamma   90.00
#
_symmetry.space_group_name_H-M   'P 1'
#
loop_
_entity.id
_entity.type
_entity.pdbx_description
1 polymer ?
#
loop_
_entity_poly.entity_id
_entity_poly.type
_entity_poly.pdbx_seq_one_letter_code
_entity_poly.pdbx_strand_id
1 'polypeptide(L)'
;MKTMKHLLRAAVAASVLVATATAAMAANIAVVGGKTDDAFWNLIKKGVDDARPVVEANGGKLTYLQLQTYDNLGPDAAQLVRTAMSQGVTGIVVPDWVPEAEDEAIKAAVAAGIKVILINAGNLEKARELGAINYVGSDEYIAGKGGGEYFAAHGAKNVICVNTIPGAGNLEARCKGVIDGVTAKGGAGKQLPLPATSFGDPTAVAEAIKATLLKDDTIDGVITISAGDADSAANGIEQAGKTGKAKLGTFDLSQSNLDRVKKGSQLFAIDQQPYLQSFLGVSLLASHIDFGTNLPVAPVLTGPSIVDASNIDTTLAGIVGGAR
;
A
#
# COMPACT_ATOMS: atom_id res chain seq x y z
N MET A 1 42.95 83.54 23.47
CA MET A 1 43.03 82.99 22.08
C MET A 1 42.34 81.64 22.06
N LYS A 2 41.41 81.52 21.15
CA LYS A 2 40.34 80.52 21.16
C LYS A 2 40.85 79.16 20.67
N THR A 3 40.69 78.11 21.47
CA THR A 3 40.84 76.68 21.08
C THR A 3 39.47 76.08 20.73
N MET A 4 39.36 75.71 19.48
CA MET A 4 38.14 75.12 18.89
C MET A 4 38.18 73.64 19.16
N LYS A 5 37.22 73.11 19.91
CA LYS A 5 37.05 71.69 20.18
C LYS A 5 36.23 71.08 19.04
N HIS A 6 36.83 70.23 18.26
CA HIS A 6 36.12 69.34 17.28
C HIS A 6 35.50 68.15 17.99
N LEU A 7 34.19 68.12 18.05
CA LEU A 7 33.43 66.93 18.43
C LEU A 7 33.28 65.99 17.24
N LEU A 8 33.99 64.89 17.26
CA LEU A 8 33.73 63.74 16.36
C LEU A 8 32.48 63.02 16.87
N ARG A 9 31.40 63.09 16.14
CA ARG A 9 30.24 62.20 16.32
C ARG A 9 30.49 60.92 15.55
N ALA A 10 30.87 59.84 16.22
CA ALA A 10 30.86 58.48 15.66
C ALA A 10 29.40 57.98 15.61
N ALA A 11 28.81 57.90 14.44
CA ALA A 11 27.55 57.24 14.22
C ALA A 11 27.80 55.74 14.15
N VAL A 12 27.44 54.99 15.20
CA VAL A 12 27.40 53.53 15.19
C VAL A 12 26.11 53.13 14.47
N ALA A 13 26.25 52.73 13.21
CA ALA A 13 25.19 52.09 12.49
C ALA A 13 25.06 50.65 13.00
N ALA A 14 24.10 50.40 13.88
CA ALA A 14 23.69 49.06 14.27
C ALA A 14 22.91 48.41 13.10
N SER A 15 23.60 47.62 12.29
CA SER A 15 22.96 46.77 11.28
C SER A 15 22.22 45.65 12.01
N VAL A 16 20.92 45.79 12.19
CA VAL A 16 20.05 44.70 12.65
C VAL A 16 19.93 43.74 11.47
N LEU A 17 20.74 42.67 11.49
CA LEU A 17 20.48 41.51 10.65
C LEU A 17 19.17 40.87 11.17
N VAL A 18 18.05 41.19 10.51
CA VAL A 18 16.84 40.39 10.63
C VAL A 18 17.12 39.07 9.89
N ALA A 19 17.64 38.10 10.63
CA ALA A 19 17.61 36.73 10.17
C ALA A 19 16.11 36.34 10.08
N THR A 20 15.57 36.41 8.90
CA THR A 20 14.30 35.72 8.59
C THR A 20 14.59 34.24 8.76
N ALA A 21 14.48 33.73 9.99
CA ALA A 21 14.32 32.31 10.20
C ALA A 21 13.06 31.94 9.40
N THR A 22 13.24 31.30 8.24
CA THR A 22 12.15 30.54 7.64
C THR A 22 11.77 29.53 8.70
N ALA A 23 10.67 29.81 9.44
CA ALA A 23 10.12 28.82 10.34
C ALA A 23 9.93 27.56 9.51
N ALA A 24 10.68 26.51 9.82
CA ALA A 24 10.42 25.21 9.24
C ALA A 24 8.94 24.92 9.51
N MET A 25 8.13 24.81 8.46
CA MET A 25 6.72 24.53 8.64
C MET A 25 6.63 23.12 9.19
N ALA A 26 6.02 22.97 10.35
CA ALA A 26 5.82 21.64 10.94
C ALA A 26 5.06 20.74 9.96
N ALA A 27 5.40 19.45 9.95
CA ALA A 27 4.82 18.47 9.06
C ALA A 27 3.32 18.31 9.35
N ASN A 28 2.48 18.86 8.48
CA ASN A 28 1.03 18.66 8.51
C ASN A 28 0.69 17.65 7.41
N ILE A 29 0.48 16.38 7.79
CA ILE A 29 0.41 15.26 6.86
C ILE A 29 -1.00 14.69 6.83
N ALA A 30 -1.53 14.45 5.61
CA ALA A 30 -2.69 13.58 5.40
C ALA A 30 -2.24 12.24 4.81
N VAL A 31 -2.86 11.17 5.27
CA VAL A 31 -2.71 9.84 4.70
C VAL A 31 -4.04 9.43 4.10
N VAL A 32 -4.03 9.02 2.83
CA VAL A 32 -5.20 8.47 2.15
C VAL A 32 -5.18 6.94 2.28
N GLY A 33 -6.29 6.37 2.71
CA GLY A 33 -6.44 4.92 2.90
C GLY A 33 -7.74 4.35 2.34
N GLY A 34 -7.80 3.04 2.27
CA GLY A 34 -9.00 2.31 1.81
C GLY A 34 -10.11 2.24 2.85
N LYS A 35 -11.04 1.29 2.67
CA LYS A 35 -12.24 1.14 3.51
C LYS A 35 -11.92 0.80 4.97
N THR A 36 -12.82 1.22 5.87
CA THR A 36 -12.70 0.96 7.31
C THR A 36 -12.84 -0.50 7.72
N ASP A 37 -13.59 -1.29 6.97
CA ASP A 37 -13.85 -2.71 7.23
C ASP A 37 -12.87 -3.64 6.50
N ASP A 38 -11.88 -3.08 5.80
CA ASP A 38 -10.80 -3.82 5.18
C ASP A 38 -9.63 -4.00 6.16
N ALA A 39 -9.34 -5.24 6.51
CA ALA A 39 -8.31 -5.60 7.49
C ALA A 39 -6.91 -5.09 7.09
N PHE A 40 -6.58 -5.05 5.80
CA PHE A 40 -5.34 -4.49 5.29
C PHE A 40 -5.20 -3.02 5.70
N TRP A 41 -6.26 -2.22 5.49
CA TRP A 41 -6.23 -0.79 5.79
C TRP A 41 -6.30 -0.47 7.28
N ASN A 42 -6.78 -1.41 8.10
CA ASN A 42 -6.66 -1.32 9.56
C ASN A 42 -5.19 -1.41 10.03
N LEU A 43 -4.37 -2.24 9.37
CA LEU A 43 -2.93 -2.30 9.63
C LEU A 43 -2.20 -1.05 9.12
N ILE A 44 -2.57 -0.52 7.96
CA ILE A 44 -2.09 0.79 7.48
C ILE A 44 -2.44 1.87 8.52
N LYS A 45 -3.69 1.92 8.98
CA LYS A 45 -4.12 2.91 9.99
C LYS A 45 -3.33 2.77 11.28
N LYS A 46 -3.05 1.56 11.74
CA LYS A 46 -2.20 1.34 12.92
C LYS A 46 -0.80 1.91 12.71
N GLY A 47 -0.18 1.70 11.55
CA GLY A 47 1.12 2.28 11.22
C GLY A 47 1.10 3.82 11.22
N VAL A 48 0.01 4.40 10.71
CA VAL A 48 -0.23 5.86 10.79
C VAL A 48 -0.33 6.33 12.24
N ASP A 49 -1.12 5.65 13.06
CA ASP A 49 -1.31 6.04 14.47
C ASP A 49 -0.01 5.89 15.27
N ASP A 50 0.78 4.86 15.03
CA ASP A 50 2.08 4.65 15.69
C ASP A 50 3.17 5.64 15.20
N ALA A 51 3.04 6.17 13.97
CA ALA A 51 3.92 7.23 13.46
C ALA A 51 3.50 8.64 13.96
N ARG A 52 2.31 8.80 14.52
CA ARG A 52 1.79 10.09 15.01
C ARG A 52 2.75 10.84 15.95
N PRO A 53 3.37 10.19 16.95
CA PRO A 53 4.32 10.88 17.83
C PRO A 53 5.51 11.51 17.08
N VAL A 54 5.95 10.92 15.96
CA VAL A 54 7.04 11.47 15.13
C VAL A 54 6.63 12.81 14.53
N VAL A 55 5.39 12.92 14.04
CA VAL A 55 4.84 14.15 13.45
C VAL A 55 4.57 15.21 14.54
N GLU A 56 3.95 14.81 15.64
CA GLU A 56 3.51 15.72 16.70
C GLU A 56 4.66 16.26 17.54
N ALA A 57 5.79 15.55 17.63
CA ALA A 57 6.98 15.98 18.36
C ALA A 57 7.51 17.36 17.91
N ASN A 58 7.27 17.75 16.66
CA ASN A 58 7.68 19.02 16.08
C ASN A 58 6.50 19.98 15.86
N GLY A 59 5.36 19.73 16.51
CA GLY A 59 4.16 20.58 16.41
C GLY A 59 3.33 20.32 15.13
N GLY A 60 3.61 19.22 14.43
CA GLY A 60 2.87 18.80 13.24
C GLY A 60 1.51 18.18 13.56
N LYS A 61 0.77 17.86 12.51
CA LYS A 61 -0.56 17.22 12.60
C LYS A 61 -0.65 16.06 11.60
N LEU A 62 -1.25 14.96 12.03
CA LEU A 62 -1.48 13.79 11.20
C LEU A 62 -2.98 13.47 11.08
N THR A 63 -3.48 13.44 9.85
CA THR A 63 -4.88 13.15 9.53
C THR A 63 -4.96 11.89 8.67
N TYR A 64 -5.92 11.00 8.95
CA TYR A 64 -6.20 9.83 8.14
C TYR A 64 -7.53 10.03 7.42
N LEU A 65 -7.51 9.99 6.08
CA LEU A 65 -8.65 10.11 5.20
C LEU A 65 -8.87 8.76 4.52
N GLN A 66 -10.11 8.27 4.50
CA GLN A 66 -10.40 6.92 4.03
C GLN A 66 -11.63 6.85 3.14
N LEU A 67 -11.60 5.87 2.24
CA LEU A 67 -12.71 5.55 1.35
C LEU A 67 -13.88 4.95 2.14
N GLN A 68 -15.09 5.14 1.63
CA GLN A 68 -16.31 4.51 2.16
C GLN A 68 -16.61 3.20 1.43
N THR A 69 -16.39 3.15 0.11
CA THR A 69 -16.57 1.98 -0.75
C THR A 69 -15.44 1.90 -1.78
N TYR A 70 -15.37 0.81 -2.53
CA TYR A 70 -14.48 0.69 -3.70
C TYR A 70 -15.22 0.80 -5.04
N ASP A 71 -16.55 1.08 -5.01
CA ASP A 71 -17.37 1.14 -6.22
C ASP A 71 -16.94 2.24 -7.20
N ASN A 72 -16.40 3.32 -6.67
CA ASN A 72 -15.94 4.49 -7.44
C ASN A 72 -14.50 4.84 -7.05
N LEU A 73 -13.62 3.85 -6.97
CA LEU A 73 -12.29 3.89 -6.35
C LEU A 73 -11.46 5.11 -6.75
N GLY A 74 -11.16 5.28 -8.03
CA GLY A 74 -10.27 6.35 -8.50
C GLY A 74 -10.82 7.76 -8.25
N PRO A 75 -12.05 8.10 -8.69
CA PRO A 75 -12.65 9.40 -8.41
C PRO A 75 -12.74 9.74 -6.92
N ASP A 76 -13.09 8.77 -6.08
CA ASP A 76 -13.20 8.98 -4.63
C ASP A 76 -11.81 9.18 -3.99
N ALA A 77 -10.78 8.41 -4.40
CA ALA A 77 -9.41 8.61 -3.97
C ALA A 77 -8.87 9.99 -4.38
N ALA A 78 -9.08 10.38 -5.63
CA ALA A 78 -8.72 11.73 -6.12
C ALA A 78 -9.41 12.84 -5.32
N GLN A 79 -10.67 12.62 -4.89
CA GLN A 79 -11.38 13.57 -4.03
C GLN A 79 -10.77 13.66 -2.63
N LEU A 80 -10.27 12.55 -2.06
CA LEU A 80 -9.55 12.58 -0.78
C LEU A 80 -8.25 13.36 -0.87
N VAL A 81 -7.50 13.27 -1.99
CA VAL A 81 -6.32 14.10 -2.24
C VAL A 81 -6.69 15.58 -2.26
N ARG A 82 -7.74 15.97 -2.99
CA ARG A 82 -8.24 17.35 -3.01
C ARG A 82 -8.69 17.83 -1.64
N THR A 83 -9.31 16.94 -0.86
CA THR A 83 -9.70 17.23 0.53
C THR A 83 -8.48 17.50 1.41
N ALA A 84 -7.42 16.69 1.31
CA ALA A 84 -6.16 16.93 2.00
C ALA A 84 -5.56 18.29 1.61
N MET A 85 -5.52 18.64 0.33
CA MET A 85 -5.05 19.94 -0.15
C MET A 85 -5.85 21.09 0.48
N SER A 86 -7.17 20.98 0.55
CA SER A 86 -8.04 22.02 1.13
C SER A 86 -7.84 22.20 2.63
N GLN A 87 -7.31 21.20 3.33
CA GLN A 87 -6.94 21.27 4.75
C GLN A 87 -5.58 21.96 4.98
N GLY A 88 -4.88 22.40 3.93
CA GLY A 88 -3.60 23.10 4.03
C GLY A 88 -2.46 22.20 4.52
N VAL A 89 -2.45 20.93 4.13
CA VAL A 89 -1.36 20.01 4.52
C VAL A 89 -0.05 20.36 3.80
N THR A 90 1.06 20.02 4.41
CA THR A 90 2.41 20.16 3.84
C THR A 90 2.89 18.85 3.19
N GLY A 91 2.23 17.73 3.53
CA GLY A 91 2.54 16.42 2.99
C GLY A 91 1.33 15.51 2.82
N ILE A 92 1.40 14.63 1.83
CA ILE A 92 0.39 13.59 1.57
C ILE A 92 1.08 12.25 1.37
N VAL A 93 0.57 11.23 2.06
CA VAL A 93 0.91 9.82 1.83
C VAL A 93 -0.31 9.19 1.17
N VAL A 94 -0.17 8.66 -0.04
CA VAL A 94 -1.32 8.29 -0.87
C VAL A 94 -1.01 7.08 -1.77
N PRO A 95 -1.94 6.13 -1.96
CA PRO A 95 -1.89 5.16 -3.04
C PRO A 95 -2.26 5.82 -4.38
N ASP A 96 -1.76 5.26 -5.49
CA ASP A 96 -2.21 5.58 -6.84
C ASP A 96 -2.84 4.32 -7.45
N TRP A 97 -4.10 4.07 -7.10
CA TRP A 97 -4.81 2.85 -7.51
C TRP A 97 -5.29 2.89 -8.96
N VAL A 98 -5.84 4.05 -9.38
CA VAL A 98 -6.43 4.26 -10.71
C VAL A 98 -5.82 5.51 -11.32
N PRO A 99 -4.64 5.39 -11.97
CA PRO A 99 -3.87 6.52 -12.47
C PRO A 99 -4.68 7.50 -13.34
N GLU A 100 -5.58 6.98 -14.20
CA GLU A 100 -6.41 7.82 -15.08
C GLU A 100 -7.32 8.78 -14.30
N ALA A 101 -7.67 8.47 -13.06
CA ALA A 101 -8.53 9.30 -12.22
C ALA A 101 -7.75 10.08 -11.15
N GLU A 102 -6.61 9.58 -10.70
CA GLU A 102 -5.87 10.08 -9.53
C GLU A 102 -4.67 10.96 -9.89
N ASP A 103 -4.00 10.70 -11.01
CA ASP A 103 -2.76 11.38 -11.43
C ASP A 103 -2.89 12.91 -11.40
N GLU A 104 -3.99 13.46 -11.93
CA GLU A 104 -4.21 14.92 -11.95
C GLU A 104 -4.27 15.52 -10.55
N ALA A 105 -4.96 14.85 -9.61
CA ALA A 105 -5.08 15.35 -8.25
C ALA A 105 -3.72 15.29 -7.51
N ILE A 106 -2.95 14.20 -7.71
CA ILE A 106 -1.61 14.06 -7.13
C ILE A 106 -0.65 15.09 -7.72
N LYS A 107 -0.63 15.27 -9.05
CA LYS A 107 0.18 16.30 -9.72
C LYS A 107 -0.17 17.71 -9.25
N ALA A 108 -1.47 17.99 -9.04
CA ALA A 108 -1.92 19.28 -8.52
C ALA A 108 -1.42 19.52 -7.10
N ALA A 109 -1.41 18.50 -6.23
CA ALA A 109 -0.86 18.60 -4.89
C ALA A 109 0.65 18.91 -4.94
N VAL A 110 1.41 18.21 -5.77
CA VAL A 110 2.84 18.45 -5.97
C VAL A 110 3.09 19.87 -6.50
N ALA A 111 2.32 20.32 -7.51
CA ALA A 111 2.44 21.67 -8.07
C ALA A 111 2.12 22.77 -7.04
N ALA A 112 1.27 22.48 -6.05
CA ALA A 112 0.99 23.37 -4.92
C ALA A 112 2.12 23.37 -3.85
N GLY A 113 3.21 22.62 -4.08
CA GLY A 113 4.35 22.53 -3.16
C GLY A 113 4.20 21.47 -2.05
N ILE A 114 3.10 20.72 -2.04
CA ILE A 114 2.86 19.65 -1.08
C ILE A 114 3.79 18.48 -1.41
N LYS A 115 4.47 17.93 -0.39
CA LYS A 115 5.34 16.76 -0.56
C LYS A 115 4.50 15.49 -0.59
N VAL A 116 4.72 14.63 -1.58
CA VAL A 116 3.95 13.40 -1.75
C VAL A 116 4.85 12.18 -1.68
N ILE A 117 4.43 11.18 -0.91
CA ILE A 117 4.98 9.81 -0.97
C ILE A 117 3.86 8.88 -1.41
N LEU A 118 4.14 8.04 -2.40
CA LEU A 118 3.22 6.96 -2.77
C LEU A 118 3.40 5.77 -1.84
N ILE A 119 2.29 5.10 -1.49
CA ILE A 119 2.29 3.83 -0.75
C ILE A 119 1.38 2.81 -1.43
N ASN A 120 1.56 1.53 -1.18
CA ASN A 120 0.69 0.43 -1.62
C ASN A 120 0.52 0.30 -3.13
N ALA A 121 -0.09 1.27 -3.80
CA ALA A 121 -0.28 1.31 -5.25
C ALA A 121 0.63 2.35 -5.90
N GLY A 122 1.02 2.10 -7.14
CA GLY A 122 2.07 2.80 -7.86
C GLY A 122 3.42 2.09 -7.73
N ASN A 123 4.48 2.79 -7.99
CA ASN A 123 5.87 2.35 -7.85
C ASN A 123 6.81 3.58 -7.89
N LEU A 124 8.11 3.37 -7.83
CA LEU A 124 9.06 4.50 -7.87
C LEU A 124 9.06 5.25 -9.22
N GLU A 125 8.83 4.56 -10.34
CA GLU A 125 8.74 5.19 -11.66
C GLU A 125 7.50 6.11 -11.72
N LYS A 126 6.35 5.59 -11.30
CA LYS A 126 5.11 6.38 -11.19
C LYS A 126 5.26 7.54 -10.21
N ALA A 127 5.90 7.34 -9.07
CA ALA A 127 6.18 8.42 -8.12
C ALA A 127 6.97 9.56 -8.79
N ARG A 128 8.01 9.23 -9.56
CA ARG A 128 8.81 10.23 -10.31
C ARG A 128 8.00 10.94 -11.39
N GLU A 129 7.16 10.20 -12.13
CA GLU A 129 6.25 10.76 -13.14
C GLU A 129 5.31 11.80 -12.53
N LEU A 130 4.78 11.52 -11.34
CA LEU A 130 3.86 12.39 -10.60
C LEU A 130 4.57 13.54 -9.86
N GLY A 131 5.89 13.51 -9.77
CA GLY A 131 6.67 14.43 -8.95
C GLY A 131 6.62 14.12 -7.44
N ALA A 132 6.14 12.95 -7.07
CA ALA A 132 6.22 12.43 -5.71
C ALA A 132 7.67 12.07 -5.36
N ILE A 133 8.03 12.18 -4.08
CA ILE A 133 9.42 12.10 -3.65
C ILE A 133 9.92 10.69 -3.38
N ASN A 134 9.03 9.71 -3.17
CA ASN A 134 9.38 8.29 -3.06
C ASN A 134 8.13 7.40 -3.17
N TYR A 135 8.38 6.09 -3.13
CA TYR A 135 7.40 5.01 -3.00
C TYR A 135 7.77 4.09 -1.84
N VAL A 136 6.79 3.74 -1.01
CA VAL A 136 6.93 2.77 0.09
C VAL A 136 5.85 1.70 -0.09
N GLY A 137 6.24 0.46 -0.37
CA GLY A 137 5.25 -0.59 -0.65
C GLY A 137 5.87 -1.89 -1.14
N SER A 138 5.07 -2.68 -1.85
CA SER A 138 5.51 -3.92 -2.49
C SER A 138 5.67 -3.72 -4.00
N ASP A 139 6.55 -4.48 -4.64
CA ASP A 139 6.49 -4.63 -6.09
C ASP A 139 5.43 -5.69 -6.42
N GLU A 140 4.26 -5.23 -6.80
CA GLU A 140 3.06 -6.06 -6.94
C GLU A 140 3.17 -7.07 -8.09
N TYR A 141 3.84 -6.69 -9.20
CA TYR A 141 4.10 -7.61 -10.29
C TYR A 141 5.08 -8.71 -9.87
N ILE A 142 6.18 -8.35 -9.20
CA ILE A 142 7.17 -9.32 -8.70
C ILE A 142 6.53 -10.22 -7.63
N ALA A 143 5.69 -9.67 -6.77
CA ALA A 143 4.93 -10.43 -5.78
C ALA A 143 4.03 -11.49 -6.44
N GLY A 144 3.25 -11.08 -7.43
CA GLY A 144 2.42 -11.99 -8.21
C GLY A 144 3.23 -13.05 -8.92
N LYS A 145 4.32 -12.65 -9.59
CA LYS A 145 5.21 -13.57 -10.30
C LYS A 145 5.81 -14.62 -9.37
N GLY A 146 6.28 -14.20 -8.19
CA GLY A 146 6.75 -15.11 -7.15
C GLY A 146 5.68 -16.11 -6.71
N GLY A 147 4.43 -15.66 -6.53
CA GLY A 147 3.29 -16.53 -6.23
C GLY A 147 2.99 -17.54 -7.34
N GLY A 148 3.00 -17.12 -8.60
CA GLY A 148 2.82 -18.01 -9.77
C GLY A 148 3.94 -19.04 -9.89
N GLU A 149 5.18 -18.64 -9.72
CA GLU A 149 6.34 -19.55 -9.71
C GLU A 149 6.28 -20.53 -8.52
N TYR A 150 5.79 -20.07 -7.37
CA TYR A 150 5.61 -20.92 -6.18
C TYR A 150 4.53 -21.98 -6.40
N PHE A 151 3.39 -21.62 -7.02
CA PHE A 151 2.38 -22.60 -7.44
C PHE A 151 2.96 -23.68 -8.36
N ALA A 152 3.69 -23.27 -9.40
CA ALA A 152 4.30 -24.19 -10.35
C ALA A 152 5.32 -25.12 -9.68
N ALA A 153 6.16 -24.61 -8.77
CA ALA A 153 7.12 -25.40 -8.01
C ALA A 153 6.45 -26.46 -7.13
N HIS A 154 5.19 -26.21 -6.73
CA HIS A 154 4.40 -27.14 -5.95
C HIS A 154 3.39 -27.94 -6.79
N GLY A 155 3.55 -27.96 -8.10
CA GLY A 155 2.84 -28.83 -9.03
C GLY A 155 1.48 -28.30 -9.51
N ALA A 156 1.09 -27.06 -9.22
CA ALA A 156 -0.05 -26.43 -9.84
C ALA A 156 0.32 -25.96 -11.27
N LYS A 157 -0.57 -26.23 -12.24
CA LYS A 157 -0.33 -25.95 -13.66
C LYS A 157 -1.34 -25.00 -14.29
N ASN A 158 -2.55 -24.91 -13.72
CA ASN A 158 -3.62 -24.05 -14.24
C ASN A 158 -4.19 -23.22 -13.08
N VAL A 159 -3.78 -21.94 -13.01
CA VAL A 159 -4.03 -21.08 -11.86
C VAL A 159 -5.00 -19.96 -12.22
N ILE A 160 -6.02 -19.73 -11.38
CA ILE A 160 -6.86 -18.53 -11.47
C ILE A 160 -6.44 -17.51 -10.41
N CYS A 161 -6.33 -16.23 -10.82
CA CYS A 161 -6.18 -15.09 -9.94
C CYS A 161 -7.54 -14.39 -9.79
N VAL A 162 -8.09 -14.44 -8.58
CA VAL A 162 -9.41 -13.85 -8.27
C VAL A 162 -9.22 -12.38 -7.92
N ASN A 163 -9.76 -11.48 -8.75
CA ASN A 163 -9.66 -10.04 -8.56
C ASN A 163 -11.04 -9.45 -8.30
N THR A 164 -11.27 -9.02 -7.07
CA THR A 164 -12.54 -8.44 -6.60
C THR A 164 -12.59 -6.90 -6.74
N ILE A 165 -11.50 -6.26 -7.21
CA ILE A 165 -11.45 -4.82 -7.49
C ILE A 165 -10.75 -4.60 -8.85
N PRO A 166 -11.34 -5.07 -9.97
CA PRO A 166 -10.73 -4.91 -11.28
C PRO A 166 -10.56 -3.44 -11.64
N GLY A 167 -9.44 -3.13 -12.30
CA GLY A 167 -9.05 -1.77 -12.65
C GLY A 167 -8.14 -1.08 -11.62
N ALA A 168 -7.98 -1.63 -10.42
CA ALA A 168 -6.94 -1.17 -9.50
C ALA A 168 -5.57 -1.64 -9.97
N GLY A 169 -4.67 -0.71 -10.31
CA GLY A 169 -3.40 -1.00 -10.99
C GLY A 169 -2.49 -1.97 -10.25
N ASN A 170 -2.43 -1.88 -8.93
CA ASN A 170 -1.68 -2.81 -8.09
C ASN A 170 -2.24 -4.25 -8.15
N LEU A 171 -3.56 -4.40 -8.17
CA LEU A 171 -4.22 -5.71 -8.20
C LEU A 171 -4.16 -6.35 -9.58
N GLU A 172 -4.27 -5.54 -10.63
CA GLU A 172 -3.99 -5.99 -12.00
C GLU A 172 -2.55 -6.48 -12.14
N ALA A 173 -1.59 -5.77 -11.57
CA ALA A 173 -0.18 -6.16 -11.56
C ALA A 173 0.04 -7.49 -10.81
N ARG A 174 -0.64 -7.72 -9.67
CA ARG A 174 -0.62 -9.01 -8.94
C ARG A 174 -1.05 -10.15 -9.86
N CYS A 175 -2.24 -10.04 -10.44
CA CYS A 175 -2.79 -11.10 -11.29
C CYS A 175 -1.94 -11.32 -12.54
N LYS A 176 -1.46 -10.23 -13.19
CA LYS A 176 -0.53 -10.35 -14.31
C LYS A 176 0.74 -11.10 -13.92
N GLY A 177 1.33 -10.74 -12.80
CA GLY A 177 2.52 -11.42 -12.27
C GLY A 177 2.28 -12.91 -12.05
N VAL A 178 1.17 -13.29 -11.39
CA VAL A 178 0.80 -14.70 -11.17
C VAL A 178 0.71 -15.48 -12.48
N ILE A 179 0.01 -14.93 -13.47
CA ILE A 179 -0.15 -15.54 -14.80
C ILE A 179 1.22 -15.71 -15.47
N ASP A 180 2.04 -14.68 -15.48
CA ASP A 180 3.37 -14.73 -16.09
C ASP A 180 4.29 -15.73 -15.34
N GLY A 181 4.21 -15.78 -14.02
CA GLY A 181 5.01 -16.68 -13.18
C GLY A 181 4.70 -18.14 -13.41
N VAL A 182 3.42 -18.52 -13.46
CA VAL A 182 3.03 -19.91 -13.73
C VAL A 182 3.31 -20.28 -15.19
N THR A 183 3.08 -19.36 -16.12
CA THR A 183 3.32 -19.57 -17.56
C THR A 183 4.80 -19.77 -17.87
N ALA A 184 5.69 -19.02 -17.24
CA ALA A 184 7.14 -19.16 -17.36
C ALA A 184 7.66 -20.55 -16.92
N LYS A 185 6.87 -21.29 -16.15
CA LYS A 185 7.16 -22.66 -15.69
C LYS A 185 6.37 -23.73 -16.48
N GLY A 186 5.79 -23.35 -17.62
CA GLY A 186 5.06 -24.27 -18.51
C GLY A 186 3.62 -24.54 -18.11
N GLY A 187 3.06 -23.78 -17.20
CA GLY A 187 1.65 -23.81 -16.83
C GLY A 187 0.81 -22.78 -17.59
N ALA A 188 -0.40 -22.56 -17.13
CA ALA A 188 -1.35 -21.55 -17.62
C ALA A 188 -1.95 -20.76 -16.45
N GLY A 189 -2.35 -19.54 -16.72
CA GLY A 189 -3.04 -18.71 -15.73
C GLY A 189 -4.06 -17.81 -16.39
N LYS A 190 -5.10 -17.46 -15.65
CA LYS A 190 -6.09 -16.47 -16.06
C LYS A 190 -6.61 -15.69 -14.87
N GLN A 191 -7.02 -14.45 -15.11
CA GLN A 191 -7.73 -13.67 -14.11
C GLN A 191 -9.21 -14.08 -14.06
N LEU A 192 -9.78 -14.10 -12.87
CA LEU A 192 -11.22 -14.15 -12.62
C LEU A 192 -11.62 -12.80 -12.03
N PRO A 193 -11.98 -11.82 -12.89
CA PRO A 193 -12.45 -10.53 -12.40
C PRO A 193 -13.88 -10.65 -11.88
N LEU A 194 -14.13 -10.10 -10.70
CA LEU A 194 -15.45 -9.99 -10.09
C LEU A 194 -15.84 -8.52 -9.95
N PRO A 195 -17.13 -8.17 -9.96
CA PRO A 195 -17.55 -6.80 -9.69
C PRO A 195 -17.01 -6.28 -8.34
N ALA A 196 -16.65 -5.02 -8.23
CA ALA A 196 -16.13 -4.42 -7.00
C ALA A 196 -17.10 -4.54 -5.81
N THR A 197 -18.41 -4.65 -6.07
CA THR A 197 -19.45 -4.96 -5.08
C THR A 197 -19.30 -6.35 -4.46
N SER A 198 -18.51 -7.25 -5.07
CA SER A 198 -18.21 -8.56 -4.48
C SER A 198 -17.15 -8.49 -3.38
N PHE A 199 -16.37 -7.40 -3.30
CA PHE A 199 -15.41 -7.22 -2.22
C PHE A 199 -16.14 -7.06 -0.88
N GLY A 200 -15.87 -7.98 0.05
CA GLY A 200 -16.58 -8.06 1.32
C GLY A 200 -17.92 -8.82 1.26
N ASP A 201 -18.25 -9.44 0.11
CA ASP A 201 -19.34 -10.42 -0.01
C ASP A 201 -18.76 -11.84 -0.16
N PRO A 202 -18.56 -12.57 0.95
CA PRO A 202 -17.93 -13.89 0.92
C PRO A 202 -18.75 -14.93 0.13
N THR A 203 -20.07 -14.76 0.05
CA THR A 203 -20.94 -15.67 -0.69
C THR A 203 -20.77 -15.49 -2.19
N ALA A 204 -20.78 -14.25 -2.68
CA ALA A 204 -20.58 -13.95 -4.09
C ALA A 204 -19.22 -14.44 -4.60
N VAL A 205 -18.15 -14.22 -3.82
CA VAL A 205 -16.79 -14.68 -4.18
C VAL A 205 -16.70 -16.20 -4.17
N ALA A 206 -17.23 -16.88 -3.15
CA ALA A 206 -17.21 -18.35 -3.06
C ALA A 206 -17.97 -19.01 -4.22
N GLU A 207 -19.16 -18.51 -4.55
CA GLU A 207 -19.97 -19.04 -5.65
C GLU A 207 -19.32 -18.82 -7.01
N ALA A 208 -18.67 -17.67 -7.26
CA ALA A 208 -17.95 -17.41 -8.50
C ALA A 208 -16.75 -18.35 -8.67
N ILE A 209 -15.99 -18.61 -7.61
CA ILE A 209 -14.86 -19.55 -7.62
C ILE A 209 -15.36 -20.97 -7.86
N LYS A 210 -16.39 -21.41 -7.12
CA LYS A 210 -17.02 -22.71 -7.29
C LYS A 210 -17.50 -22.93 -8.73
N ALA A 211 -18.25 -21.98 -9.30
CA ALA A 211 -18.75 -22.06 -10.66
C ALA A 211 -17.59 -22.17 -11.67
N THR A 212 -16.52 -21.43 -11.46
CA THR A 212 -15.33 -21.47 -12.32
C THR A 212 -14.63 -22.83 -12.25
N LEU A 213 -14.46 -23.39 -11.04
CA LEU A 213 -13.83 -24.69 -10.83
C LEU A 213 -14.67 -25.87 -11.36
N LEU A 214 -16.01 -25.74 -11.33
CA LEU A 214 -16.92 -26.76 -11.91
C LEU A 214 -16.96 -26.69 -13.44
N LYS A 215 -16.77 -25.49 -14.03
CA LYS A 215 -16.75 -25.29 -15.48
C LYS A 215 -15.44 -25.77 -16.12
N ASP A 216 -14.34 -25.68 -15.39
CA ASP A 216 -12.99 -26.05 -15.87
C ASP A 216 -12.31 -26.88 -14.79
N ASP A 217 -12.38 -28.21 -14.95
CA ASP A 217 -11.85 -29.15 -13.96
C ASP A 217 -10.32 -29.25 -13.97
N THR A 218 -9.67 -28.64 -14.96
CA THR A 218 -8.20 -28.57 -15.07
C THR A 218 -7.58 -27.53 -14.15
N ILE A 219 -8.37 -26.61 -13.57
CA ILE A 219 -7.88 -25.62 -12.61
C ILE A 219 -7.45 -26.32 -11.33
N ASP A 220 -6.17 -26.13 -10.98
CA ASP A 220 -5.51 -26.77 -9.83
C ASP A 220 -4.82 -25.75 -8.90
N GLY A 221 -4.95 -24.44 -9.18
CA GLY A 221 -4.51 -23.35 -8.32
C GLY A 221 -5.50 -22.19 -8.29
N VAL A 222 -5.72 -21.63 -7.11
CA VAL A 222 -6.53 -20.43 -6.87
C VAL A 222 -5.73 -19.45 -6.00
N ILE A 223 -5.56 -18.22 -6.46
CA ILE A 223 -4.98 -17.16 -5.64
C ILE A 223 -5.95 -15.99 -5.55
N THR A 224 -6.10 -15.42 -4.37
CA THR A 224 -6.89 -14.22 -4.13
C THR A 224 -6.01 -13.00 -3.91
N ILE A 225 -6.53 -11.82 -4.28
CA ILE A 225 -5.80 -10.56 -4.16
C ILE A 225 -5.80 -9.99 -2.74
N SER A 226 -6.60 -10.54 -1.84
CA SER A 226 -6.74 -10.11 -0.45
C SER A 226 -6.94 -11.29 0.51
N ALA A 227 -6.62 -11.09 1.78
CA ALA A 227 -6.80 -12.08 2.83
C ALA A 227 -8.27 -12.45 3.06
N GLY A 228 -9.20 -11.49 2.96
CA GLY A 228 -10.63 -11.73 3.15
C GLY A 228 -11.21 -12.66 2.07
N ASP A 229 -10.78 -12.48 0.84
CA ASP A 229 -11.23 -13.32 -0.28
C ASP A 229 -10.70 -14.76 -0.19
N ALA A 230 -9.62 -15.00 0.55
CA ALA A 230 -9.08 -16.35 0.72
C ALA A 230 -9.97 -17.28 1.56
N ASP A 231 -10.74 -16.74 2.50
CA ASP A 231 -11.74 -17.51 3.24
C ASP A 231 -12.87 -17.95 2.31
N SER A 232 -13.30 -17.04 1.44
CA SER A 232 -14.28 -17.33 0.39
C SER A 232 -13.76 -18.34 -0.63
N ALA A 233 -12.47 -18.23 -1.03
CA ALA A 233 -11.85 -19.18 -1.94
C ALA A 233 -11.74 -20.59 -1.34
N ALA A 234 -11.39 -20.71 -0.06
CA ALA A 234 -11.39 -21.99 0.63
C ALA A 234 -12.78 -22.65 0.60
N ASN A 235 -13.84 -21.88 0.87
CA ASN A 235 -15.22 -22.35 0.79
C ASN A 235 -15.63 -22.73 -0.64
N GLY A 236 -15.29 -21.92 -1.64
CA GLY A 236 -15.60 -22.20 -3.05
C GLY A 236 -14.90 -23.47 -3.55
N ILE A 237 -13.64 -23.70 -3.16
CA ILE A 237 -12.87 -24.92 -3.46
C ILE A 237 -13.54 -26.15 -2.81
N GLU A 238 -13.96 -26.04 -1.56
CA GLU A 238 -14.66 -27.12 -0.83
C GLU A 238 -15.99 -27.46 -1.50
N GLN A 239 -16.84 -26.46 -1.77
CA GLN A 239 -18.14 -26.63 -2.41
C GLN A 239 -18.02 -27.18 -3.84
N ALA A 240 -16.92 -26.92 -4.54
CA ALA A 240 -16.63 -27.52 -5.85
C ALA A 240 -16.12 -28.97 -5.75
N GLY A 241 -15.91 -29.53 -4.55
CA GLY A 241 -15.33 -30.86 -4.36
C GLY A 241 -13.84 -30.94 -4.77
N LYS A 242 -13.12 -29.81 -4.73
CA LYS A 242 -11.71 -29.72 -5.17
C LYS A 242 -10.72 -29.63 -4.00
N THR A 243 -11.16 -29.84 -2.76
CA THR A 243 -10.27 -29.90 -1.59
C THR A 243 -9.14 -30.90 -1.82
N GLY A 244 -7.90 -30.47 -1.61
CA GLY A 244 -6.69 -31.26 -1.86
C GLY A 244 -6.30 -31.39 -3.33
N LYS A 245 -7.14 -30.96 -4.29
CA LYS A 245 -6.86 -30.93 -5.73
C LYS A 245 -6.48 -29.53 -6.22
N ALA A 246 -7.26 -28.51 -5.85
CA ALA A 246 -6.92 -27.12 -6.12
C ALA A 246 -6.17 -26.53 -4.91
N LYS A 247 -4.95 -26.03 -5.16
CA LYS A 247 -4.12 -25.37 -4.16
C LYS A 247 -4.58 -23.94 -3.96
N LEU A 248 -4.57 -23.46 -2.73
CA LEU A 248 -4.94 -22.09 -2.38
C LEU A 248 -3.69 -21.26 -2.04
N GLY A 249 -3.57 -20.08 -2.62
CA GLY A 249 -2.67 -19.01 -2.23
C GLY A 249 -3.45 -17.70 -2.03
N THR A 250 -2.86 -16.74 -1.37
CA THR A 250 -3.46 -15.41 -1.21
C THR A 250 -2.41 -14.32 -1.11
N PHE A 251 -2.81 -13.09 -1.40
CA PHE A 251 -2.15 -11.90 -0.87
C PHE A 251 -2.72 -11.60 0.50
N ASP A 252 -1.92 -10.94 1.31
CA ASP A 252 -2.16 -10.48 2.66
C ASP A 252 -2.35 -11.58 3.70
N LEU A 253 -2.12 -11.20 4.93
CA LEU A 253 -2.16 -12.10 6.07
C LEU A 253 -3.45 -11.91 6.88
N SER A 254 -3.98 -13.01 7.36
CA SER A 254 -4.99 -13.06 8.43
C SER A 254 -4.76 -14.29 9.29
N GLN A 255 -5.32 -14.29 10.48
CA GLN A 255 -5.21 -15.47 11.37
C GLN A 255 -5.74 -16.72 10.68
N SER A 256 -6.89 -16.65 9.99
CA SER A 256 -7.50 -17.78 9.28
C SER A 256 -6.61 -18.32 8.16
N ASN A 257 -5.97 -17.43 7.38
CA ASN A 257 -5.05 -17.82 6.32
C ASN A 257 -3.83 -18.57 6.88
N LEU A 258 -3.22 -18.02 7.93
CA LEU A 258 -2.05 -18.60 8.55
C LEU A 258 -2.37 -19.94 9.22
N ASP A 259 -3.54 -20.06 9.83
CA ASP A 259 -4.02 -21.34 10.37
C ASP A 259 -4.18 -22.39 9.25
N ARG A 260 -4.67 -22.01 8.08
CA ARG A 260 -4.76 -22.91 6.92
C ARG A 260 -3.38 -23.27 6.37
N VAL A 261 -2.45 -22.32 6.29
CA VAL A 261 -1.06 -22.59 5.90
C VAL A 261 -0.43 -23.58 6.89
N LYS A 262 -0.58 -23.37 8.18
CA LYS A 262 -0.06 -24.26 9.23
C LYS A 262 -0.67 -25.66 9.17
N LYS A 263 -1.94 -25.77 8.80
CA LYS A 263 -2.64 -27.06 8.63
C LYS A 263 -2.38 -27.72 7.26
N GLY A 264 -1.70 -27.03 6.33
CA GLY A 264 -1.44 -27.51 4.98
C GLY A 264 -2.65 -27.47 4.02
N SER A 265 -3.76 -26.82 4.40
CA SER A 265 -4.95 -26.63 3.54
C SER A 265 -4.88 -25.36 2.69
N GLN A 266 -3.91 -24.50 2.92
CA GLN A 266 -3.51 -23.39 2.07
C GLN A 266 -2.00 -23.48 1.82
N LEU A 267 -1.58 -23.24 0.58
CA LEU A 267 -0.19 -23.44 0.18
C LEU A 267 0.71 -22.31 0.72
N PHE A 268 0.28 -21.06 0.58
CA PHE A 268 1.03 -19.88 1.02
C PHE A 268 0.14 -18.65 1.16
N ALA A 269 0.72 -17.61 1.78
CA ALA A 269 0.25 -16.23 1.71
C ALA A 269 1.41 -15.31 1.32
N ILE A 270 1.12 -14.18 0.66
CA ILE A 270 2.11 -13.16 0.30
C ILE A 270 1.95 -11.98 1.23
N ASP A 271 2.94 -11.76 2.08
CA ASP A 271 2.98 -10.63 3.02
C ASP A 271 3.62 -9.41 2.35
N GLN A 272 2.97 -8.28 2.42
CA GLN A 272 3.48 -6.99 1.96
C GLN A 272 3.70 -5.98 3.09
N GLN A 273 3.51 -6.38 4.32
CA GLN A 273 3.75 -5.63 5.55
C GLN A 273 3.07 -4.24 5.55
N PRO A 274 1.73 -4.17 5.51
CA PRO A 274 0.97 -2.92 5.39
C PRO A 274 1.26 -1.90 6.50
N TYR A 275 1.45 -2.35 7.74
CA TYR A 275 1.87 -1.50 8.86
C TYR A 275 3.12 -0.68 8.51
N LEU A 276 4.16 -1.33 7.97
CA LEU A 276 5.41 -0.66 7.63
C LEU A 276 5.24 0.33 6.47
N GLN A 277 4.35 0.08 5.52
CA GLN A 277 4.12 1.00 4.40
C GLN A 277 3.75 2.40 4.91
N SER A 278 2.78 2.48 5.80
CA SER A 278 2.33 3.76 6.33
C SER A 278 3.26 4.31 7.42
N PHE A 279 3.75 3.48 8.32
CA PHE A 279 4.67 3.92 9.38
C PHE A 279 5.93 4.57 8.77
N LEU A 280 6.55 3.92 7.80
CA LEU A 280 7.72 4.45 7.13
C LEU A 280 7.37 5.63 6.20
N GLY A 281 6.25 5.56 5.46
CA GLY A 281 5.80 6.64 4.58
C GLY A 281 5.60 7.95 5.35
N VAL A 282 4.90 7.91 6.49
CA VAL A 282 4.67 9.06 7.35
C VAL A 282 5.97 9.54 8.00
N SER A 283 6.78 8.63 8.56
CA SER A 283 8.01 9.00 9.27
C SER A 283 9.05 9.63 8.34
N LEU A 284 9.22 9.08 7.15
CA LEU A 284 10.11 9.62 6.12
C LEU A 284 9.64 11.00 5.65
N LEU A 285 8.34 11.15 5.41
CA LEU A 285 7.76 12.40 4.94
C LEU A 285 7.88 13.50 6.01
N ALA A 286 7.59 13.17 7.27
CA ALA A 286 7.77 14.10 8.40
C ALA A 286 9.23 14.55 8.53
N SER A 287 10.16 13.61 8.51
CA SER A 287 11.60 13.92 8.59
C SER A 287 12.08 14.81 7.42
N HIS A 288 11.56 14.58 6.22
CA HIS A 288 11.87 15.42 5.06
C HIS A 288 11.32 16.83 5.21
N ILE A 289 10.08 16.98 5.69
CA ILE A 289 9.43 18.29 5.85
C ILE A 289 10.05 19.07 6.99
N ASP A 290 10.23 18.45 8.17
CA ASP A 290 10.67 19.13 9.38
C ASP A 290 12.17 19.47 9.36
N PHE A 291 12.99 18.61 8.77
CA PHE A 291 14.46 18.69 8.86
C PHE A 291 15.18 18.79 7.51
N GLY A 292 14.45 18.74 6.38
CA GLY A 292 15.06 18.74 5.05
C GLY A 292 15.91 17.50 4.76
N THR A 293 15.64 16.36 5.43
CA THR A 293 16.42 15.14 5.24
C THR A 293 16.27 14.61 3.79
N ASN A 294 17.34 14.09 3.23
CA ASN A 294 17.27 13.39 1.96
C ASN A 294 16.63 12.02 2.15
N LEU A 295 15.64 11.69 1.31
CA LEU A 295 15.01 10.38 1.31
C LEU A 295 15.86 9.36 0.54
N PRO A 296 15.62 8.04 0.76
CA PRO A 296 16.23 7.00 -0.06
C PRO A 296 15.98 7.24 -1.56
N VAL A 297 17.00 7.02 -2.38
CA VAL A 297 16.89 7.18 -3.85
C VAL A 297 16.22 5.99 -4.54
N ALA A 298 16.18 4.85 -3.85
CA ALA A 298 15.45 3.64 -4.25
C ALA A 298 14.08 3.57 -3.55
N PRO A 299 13.13 2.75 -4.04
CA PRO A 299 11.88 2.53 -3.33
C PRO A 299 12.16 1.85 -1.99
N VAL A 300 11.34 2.13 -1.00
CA VAL A 300 11.38 1.42 0.29
C VAL A 300 10.43 0.23 0.18
N LEU A 301 10.98 -0.95 -0.16
CA LEU A 301 10.18 -2.15 -0.34
C LEU A 301 9.89 -2.81 1.01
N THR A 302 8.61 -3.00 1.29
CA THR A 302 8.09 -3.70 2.48
C THR A 302 7.70 -5.16 2.19
N GLY A 303 7.78 -5.57 0.95
CA GLY A 303 7.49 -6.91 0.42
C GLY A 303 7.93 -7.04 -1.02
N PRO A 304 7.69 -8.20 -1.65
CA PRO A 304 6.91 -9.33 -1.13
C PRO A 304 7.70 -10.29 -0.25
N SER A 305 7.00 -10.98 0.66
CA SER A 305 7.53 -12.14 1.39
C SER A 305 6.53 -13.30 1.33
N ILE A 306 6.95 -14.45 0.81
CA ILE A 306 6.11 -15.66 0.83
C ILE A 306 6.13 -16.25 2.24
N VAL A 307 4.93 -16.42 2.79
CA VAL A 307 4.68 -17.09 4.06
C VAL A 307 4.09 -18.47 3.78
N ASP A 308 4.80 -19.49 4.20
CA ASP A 308 4.45 -20.89 4.04
C ASP A 308 4.71 -21.70 5.32
N ALA A 309 4.58 -23.01 5.26
CA ALA A 309 4.80 -23.89 6.42
C ALA A 309 6.21 -23.78 7.04
N SER A 310 7.21 -23.29 6.31
CA SER A 310 8.59 -23.20 6.78
C SER A 310 8.87 -21.99 7.66
N ASN A 311 8.07 -20.91 7.53
CA ASN A 311 8.30 -19.64 8.25
C ASN A 311 7.07 -19.12 9.01
N ILE A 312 5.99 -19.89 9.04
CA ILE A 312 4.69 -19.51 9.62
C ILE A 312 4.77 -19.09 11.09
N ASP A 313 5.56 -19.78 11.91
CA ASP A 313 5.60 -19.52 13.36
C ASP A 313 6.17 -18.13 13.69
N THR A 314 7.18 -17.67 12.94
CA THR A 314 7.72 -16.30 13.05
C THR A 314 6.69 -15.26 12.64
N THR A 315 5.91 -15.56 11.60
CA THR A 315 4.87 -14.66 11.09
C THR A 315 3.72 -14.54 12.07
N LEU A 316 3.27 -15.64 12.67
CA LEU A 316 2.22 -15.64 13.71
C LEU A 316 2.62 -14.80 14.93
N ALA A 317 3.88 -14.86 15.36
CA ALA A 317 4.36 -14.00 16.44
C ALA A 317 4.25 -12.50 16.10
N GLY A 318 4.50 -12.12 14.86
CA GLY A 318 4.34 -10.73 14.37
C GLY A 318 2.88 -10.25 14.36
N ILE A 319 1.92 -11.12 14.03
CA ILE A 319 0.48 -10.80 14.07
C ILE A 319 0.03 -10.56 15.51
N VAL A 320 0.43 -11.39 16.45
CA VAL A 320 0.12 -11.18 17.88
C VAL A 320 0.66 -9.83 18.37
N GLY A 321 1.80 -9.38 17.85
CA GLY A 321 2.37 -8.06 18.11
C GLY A 321 1.60 -6.90 17.44
N GLY A 322 0.64 -7.19 16.56
CA GLY A 322 -0.20 -6.18 15.88
C GLY A 322 0.50 -5.35 14.81
N ALA A 323 1.66 -5.81 14.31
CA ALA A 323 2.45 -5.11 13.29
C ALA A 323 2.52 -5.87 11.94
N ARG A 324 1.74 -6.95 11.85
CA ARG A 324 1.64 -7.79 10.64
C ARG A 324 0.22 -8.23 10.41
#